data_bc7f4ac05a78f304dbd3a73fb1628860
#
_entry.id   bc7f4ac05a78f304dbd3a73fb1628860
#
_cell.length_a   1.000
_cell.length_b   1.000
_cell.length_c   1.000
_cell.angle_alpha   90.00
_cell.angle_beta   90.00
_cell.angle_gamma   90.00
#
_symmetry.space_group_name_H-M   'P 1'
#
loop_
_entity.id
_entity.type
_entity.pdbx_description
1 polymer ?
#
loop_
_entity_poly.entity_id
_entity_poly.type
_entity_poly.pdbx_seq_one_letter_code
_entity_poly.pdbx_strand_id
1 'polypeptide(L)' 'MLNCLGIDTSNYTTSIALYDGNNIRHKKRMLKVKNGELGLRQSEAVFQHINQIPNLIADIMQIEYGKI' A
#
# COMPACT_ATOMS: atom_id res chain seq x y z
N MET A 1 -4.40 -11.42 21.27
CA MET A 1 -5.13 -10.92 20.10
C MET A 1 -4.28 -11.07 18.85
N LEU A 2 -4.80 -11.69 17.82
CA LEU A 2 -4.08 -11.93 16.59
C LEU A 2 -4.32 -10.78 15.61
N ASN A 3 -3.26 -10.07 15.27
CA ASN A 3 -3.30 -9.09 14.20
C ASN A 3 -2.67 -9.67 12.96
N CYS A 4 -3.27 -9.43 11.83
CA CYS A 4 -2.77 -9.91 10.57
C CYS A 4 -2.71 -8.77 9.55
N LEU A 5 -1.55 -8.57 8.95
CA LEU A 5 -1.34 -7.56 7.92
C LEU A 5 -1.13 -8.26 6.58
N GLY A 6 -2.00 -7.94 5.63
CA GLY A 6 -1.86 -8.44 4.27
C GLY A 6 -1.40 -7.34 3.34
N ILE A 7 -0.48 -7.66 2.45
CA ILE A 7 0.04 -6.73 1.46
C ILE A 7 -0.10 -7.37 0.09
N ASP A 8 -0.64 -6.60 -0.86
CA ASP A 8 -0.77 -7.04 -2.24
C ASP A 8 -0.20 -5.97 -3.16
N THR A 9 0.78 -6.34 -3.95
CA THR A 9 1.42 -5.45 -4.91
C THR A 9 1.22 -5.91 -6.34
N SER A 10 0.10 -6.58 -6.61
CA SER A 10 -0.18 -7.07 -7.95
C SER A 10 -0.63 -5.95 -8.88
N ASN A 11 -0.21 -6.06 -10.14
CA ASN A 11 -0.58 -5.12 -11.21
C ASN A 11 -0.23 -3.67 -10.86
N TYR A 12 -1.18 -2.76 -10.97
CA TYR A 12 -0.94 -1.33 -10.81
C TYR A 12 -1.56 -0.77 -9.53
N THR A 13 -1.77 -1.62 -8.53
CA THR A 13 -2.36 -1.19 -7.27
C THR A 13 -1.58 -1.76 -6.10
N THR A 14 -1.20 -0.89 -5.16
CA THR A 14 -0.67 -1.31 -3.87
C THR A 14 -1.83 -1.39 -2.89
N SER A 15 -2.04 -2.53 -2.26
CA SER A 15 -3.13 -2.74 -1.32
C SER A 15 -2.60 -3.26 0.00
N ILE A 16 -3.20 -2.78 1.09
CA ILE A 16 -2.87 -3.23 2.44
C ILE A 16 -4.17 -3.48 3.19
N ALA A 17 -4.22 -4.57 3.92
CA ALA A 17 -5.34 -4.91 4.77
C ALA A 17 -4.84 -5.29 6.16
N LEU A 18 -5.49 -4.77 7.19
CA LEU A 18 -5.17 -5.09 8.58
C LEU A 18 -6.40 -5.71 9.24
N TYR A 19 -6.22 -6.91 9.79
CA TYR A 19 -7.24 -7.60 10.56
C TYR A 19 -6.83 -7.63 12.03
N ASP A 20 -7.67 -7.09 12.89
CA ASP A 20 -7.37 -6.99 14.32
C ASP A 20 -8.15 -7.98 15.18
N GLY A 21 -8.80 -8.97 14.56
CA GLY A 21 -9.63 -9.93 15.26
C GLY A 21 -11.11 -9.60 15.23
N ASN A 22 -11.47 -8.35 15.01
CA ASN A 22 -12.87 -7.91 14.94
C ASN A 22 -13.18 -7.18 13.64
N ASN A 23 -12.27 -6.33 13.19
CA ASN A 23 -12.50 -5.50 12.03
C ASN A 23 -11.38 -5.66 11.01
N ILE A 24 -11.72 -5.43 9.75
CA ILE A 24 -10.75 -5.37 8.68
C ILE A 24 -10.67 -3.93 8.20
N ARG A 25 -9.46 -3.36 8.21
CA ARG A 25 -9.18 -2.06 7.59
C ARG A 25 -8.46 -2.31 6.30
N HIS A 26 -8.80 -1.54 5.28
CA HIS A 26 -8.25 -1.74 3.96
C HIS A 26 -7.92 -0.40 3.32
N LYS A 27 -6.73 -0.30 2.75
CA LYS A 27 -6.28 0.87 2.01
C LYS A 27 -5.60 0.42 0.72
N LYS A 28 -5.82 1.17 -0.34
CA LYS A 28 -5.16 0.89 -1.61
C LYS A 28 -4.82 2.19 -2.32
N ARG A 29 -3.82 2.12 -3.18
CA ARG A 29 -3.39 3.25 -3.99
C ARG A 29 -2.90 2.74 -5.34
N MET A 30 -3.41 3.34 -6.40
CA MET A 30 -2.98 2.97 -7.75
C MET A 30 -1.61 3.56 -8.05
N LEU A 31 -0.84 2.84 -8.85
CA LEU A 31 0.43 3.35 -9.36
C LEU A 31 0.17 4.44 -10.40
N LYS A 32 1.11 5.36 -10.49
CA LYS A 32 1.03 6.46 -11.45
C LYS A 32 1.66 6.04 -12.78
N VAL A 33 0.93 6.23 -13.86
CA VAL A 33 1.40 6.00 -15.23
C VAL A 33 1.47 7.35 -15.92
N LYS A 34 2.59 7.64 -16.57
CA LYS A 34 2.76 8.91 -17.26
C LYS A 34 1.82 9.00 -18.45
N ASN A 35 1.38 10.24 -18.74
CA ASN A 35 0.53 10.49 -19.90
C ASN A 35 1.21 10.04 -21.19
N GLY A 36 0.47 9.31 -22.02
CA GLY A 36 0.97 8.84 -23.29
C GLY A 36 1.71 7.52 -23.23
N GLU A 37 1.95 6.98 -22.03
CA GLU A 37 2.57 5.67 -21.87
C GLU A 37 1.51 4.60 -21.73
N LEU A 38 1.80 3.41 -22.27
CA LEU A 38 0.87 2.28 -22.25
C LEU A 38 0.92 1.48 -20.96
N GLY A 39 1.92 1.73 -20.12
CA GLY A 39 2.08 1.02 -18.87
C GLY A 39 3.36 1.41 -18.17
N LEU A 40 3.75 0.65 -17.16
CA LEU A 40 4.95 0.88 -16.36
C LEU A 40 5.98 -0.21 -16.64
N ARG A 41 7.26 0.17 -16.65
CA ARG A 41 8.32 -0.82 -16.57
C ARG A 41 8.24 -1.53 -15.21
N GLN A 42 8.62 -2.80 -15.19
CA GLN A 42 8.55 -3.59 -13.97
C GLN A 42 9.33 -2.96 -12.83
N SER A 43 10.54 -2.47 -13.11
CA SER A 43 11.36 -1.82 -12.08
C SER A 43 10.71 -0.56 -11.51
N GLU A 44 10.02 0.21 -12.35
CA GLU A 44 9.32 1.40 -11.93
C GLU A 44 8.11 1.06 -11.08
N ALA A 45 7.38 0.01 -11.44
CA ALA A 45 6.25 -0.46 -10.66
C ALA A 45 6.71 -0.91 -9.27
N VAL A 46 7.78 -1.68 -9.20
CA VAL A 46 8.35 -2.11 -7.91
C VAL A 46 8.73 -0.90 -7.06
N PHE A 47 9.39 0.08 -7.67
CA PHE A 47 9.79 1.30 -6.96
C PHE A 47 8.59 2.04 -6.38
N GLN A 48 7.52 2.18 -7.15
CA GLN A 48 6.31 2.85 -6.66
C GLN A 48 5.64 2.06 -5.55
N HIS A 49 5.56 0.73 -5.66
CA HIS A 49 5.01 -0.10 -4.58
C HIS A 49 5.80 0.08 -3.30
N ILE A 50 7.13 0.03 -3.38
CA ILE A 50 8.00 0.18 -2.21
C ILE A 50 7.78 1.54 -1.55
N ASN A 51 7.62 2.60 -2.34
CA ASN A 51 7.41 3.94 -1.79
C ASN A 51 6.02 4.12 -1.19
N GLN A 52 5.02 3.41 -1.69
CA GLN A 52 3.65 3.56 -1.21
C GLN A 52 3.34 2.74 0.03
N ILE A 53 4.00 1.59 0.22
CA ILE A 53 3.71 0.70 1.33
C ILE A 53 3.85 1.38 2.69
N PRO A 54 4.95 2.09 3.02
CA PRO A 54 5.07 2.73 4.33
C PRO A 54 3.95 3.73 4.61
N ASN A 55 3.56 4.51 3.59
CA ASN A 55 2.49 5.49 3.75
C ASN A 55 1.14 4.82 4.00
N LEU A 56 0.86 3.74 3.28
CA LEU A 56 -0.38 3.00 3.46
C LEU A 56 -0.43 2.32 4.83
N ILE A 57 0.71 1.79 5.30
CA ILE A 57 0.78 1.20 6.63
C ILE A 57 0.50 2.25 7.69
N ALA A 58 1.12 3.42 7.58
CA ALA A 58 0.89 4.51 8.53
C ALA A 58 -0.58 4.92 8.55
N ASP A 59 -1.20 5.04 7.38
CA ASP A 59 -2.60 5.41 7.27
C ASP A 59 -3.51 4.38 7.93
N ILE A 60 -3.28 3.10 7.63
CA ILE A 60 -4.18 2.05 8.10
C ILE A 60 -4.03 1.80 9.61
N MET A 61 -2.85 2.03 10.14
CA MET A 61 -2.58 1.87 11.57
C MET A 61 -2.80 3.17 12.34
N GLN A 62 -3.13 4.25 11.66
CA GLN A 62 -3.35 5.56 12.26
C GLN A 62 -2.12 6.06 13.03
N ILE A 63 -0.95 5.79 12.47
CA ILE A 63 0.31 6.26 13.04
C ILE A 63 0.59 7.66 12.52
N GLU A 64 0.89 8.59 13.42
CA GLU A 64 1.31 9.93 13.03
C GLU A 64 2.83 9.98 13.04
N TYR A 65 3.41 10.46 11.93
CA TYR A 65 4.85 10.63 11.85
C TYR A 65 5.30 11.67 12.88
N GLY A 66 6.38 11.34 13.58
CA GLY A 66 6.93 12.23 14.57
C GLY A 66 6.41 12.04 15.97
N LYS A 67 5.46 11.16 16.18
CA LYS A 67 4.90 10.88 17.51
C LYS A 67 5.27 9.51 18.04
N ILE A 68 6.16 8.84 17.38
CA ILE A 68 6.59 7.53 17.83
C ILE A 68 7.78 7.68 18.76
#